data_577723df60d900009a8ff102e5024bc9
#
_entry.id   577723df60d900009a8ff102e5024bc9
#
_cell.length_a   1.000
_cell.length_b   1.000
_cell.length_c   1.000
_cell.angle_alpha   90.00
_cell.angle_beta   90.00
_cell.angle_gamma   90.00
#
_symmetry.space_group_name_H-M   'P 1'
#
loop_
_entity.id
_entity.type
_entity.pdbx_description
1 polymer ?
#
loop_
_entity_poly.entity_id
_entity_poly.type
_entity_poly.pdbx_seq_one_letter_code
_entity_poly.pdbx_strand_id
1 'polypeptide(L)'
;MIRLTNHDVKVWADEQSLPDLLFAELDYRLVKALEALYSDDFLSKRLCMKGGTAINKLYLAETSRLSVDLDFNHLGSKEEVLKEKRDVRELIVELLKKQDNSYDVHYERPYGLTRIKARYKTVGGPFKTSKSRFLTLNVSLLFRR
;
A
#
# COMPACT_ATOMS: atom_id res chain seq x y z
N MET A 1 -10.22 -8.69 13.94
CA MET A 1 -9.84 -8.57 12.52
C MET A 1 -10.99 -9.04 11.65
N ILE A 2 -11.49 -8.17 10.79
CA ILE A 2 -12.56 -8.51 9.85
C ILE A 2 -11.89 -9.05 8.58
N ARG A 3 -12.18 -10.30 8.25
CA ARG A 3 -11.65 -10.91 7.02
C ARG A 3 -12.38 -10.32 5.80
N LEU A 4 -11.63 -9.78 4.86
CA LEU A 4 -12.18 -9.28 3.59
C LEU A 4 -12.92 -10.39 2.84
N THR A 5 -14.12 -10.09 2.37
CA THR A 5 -14.98 -11.01 1.63
C THR A 5 -15.21 -10.52 0.19
N ASN A 6 -15.69 -11.42 -0.67
CA ASN A 6 -16.10 -11.04 -2.04
C ASN A 6 -17.21 -9.98 -2.03
N HIS A 7 -18.11 -10.05 -1.05
CA HIS A 7 -19.17 -9.05 -0.88
C HIS A 7 -18.59 -7.64 -0.61
N ASP A 8 -17.62 -7.55 0.31
CA ASP A 8 -16.97 -6.27 0.63
C ASP A 8 -16.30 -5.66 -0.60
N VAL A 9 -15.64 -6.49 -1.41
CA VAL A 9 -15.01 -6.04 -2.66
C VAL A 9 -16.04 -5.53 -3.68
N LYS A 10 -17.21 -6.20 -3.79
CA LYS A 10 -18.30 -5.74 -4.67
C LYS A 10 -18.87 -4.41 -4.20
N VAL A 11 -19.12 -4.25 -2.92
CA VAL A 11 -19.59 -2.97 -2.34
C VAL A 11 -18.60 -1.86 -2.64
N TRP A 12 -17.31 -2.10 -2.41
CA TRP A 12 -16.26 -1.14 -2.73
C TRP A 12 -16.20 -0.79 -4.23
N ALA A 13 -16.30 -1.81 -5.09
CA ALA A 13 -16.33 -1.61 -6.54
C ALA A 13 -17.47 -0.70 -6.97
N ASP A 14 -18.68 -0.89 -6.42
CA ASP A 14 -19.84 -0.08 -6.71
C ASP A 14 -19.67 1.35 -6.20
N GLU A 15 -19.23 1.52 -4.96
CA GLU A 15 -18.97 2.84 -4.35
C GLU A 15 -17.91 3.66 -5.10
N GLN A 16 -16.87 3.00 -5.60
CA GLN A 16 -15.77 3.63 -6.33
C GLN A 16 -15.94 3.61 -7.85
N SER A 17 -17.06 3.09 -8.35
CA SER A 17 -17.34 2.93 -9.80
C SER A 17 -16.24 2.17 -10.55
N LEU A 18 -15.73 1.10 -9.94
CA LEU A 18 -14.67 0.25 -10.50
C LEU A 18 -15.29 -0.99 -11.17
N PRO A 19 -15.14 -1.20 -12.48
CA PRO A 19 -15.77 -2.31 -13.19
C PRO A 19 -15.10 -3.67 -12.96
N ASP A 20 -13.81 -3.68 -12.61
CA ASP A 20 -13.03 -4.89 -12.39
C ASP A 20 -12.85 -5.18 -10.89
N LEU A 21 -13.36 -6.34 -10.45
CA LEU A 21 -13.29 -6.73 -9.04
C LEU A 21 -11.85 -6.99 -8.54
N LEU A 22 -10.94 -7.40 -9.41
CA LEU A 22 -9.54 -7.59 -9.02
C LEU A 22 -8.85 -6.25 -8.76
N PHE A 23 -9.17 -5.23 -9.57
CA PHE A 23 -8.71 -3.85 -9.32
C PHE A 23 -9.39 -3.24 -8.11
N ALA A 24 -10.69 -3.49 -7.91
CA ALA A 24 -11.41 -3.01 -6.73
C ALA A 24 -10.81 -3.58 -5.44
N GLU A 25 -10.45 -4.86 -5.42
CA GLU A 25 -9.78 -5.47 -4.27
C GLU A 25 -8.40 -4.85 -4.02
N LEU A 26 -7.59 -4.66 -5.06
CA LEU A 26 -6.29 -4.01 -4.92
C LEU A 26 -6.45 -2.57 -4.41
N ASP A 27 -7.37 -1.80 -4.98
CA ASP A 27 -7.66 -0.42 -4.56
C ASP A 27 -8.10 -0.36 -3.10
N TYR A 28 -8.99 -1.24 -2.67
CA TYR A 28 -9.39 -1.36 -1.28
C TYR A 28 -8.20 -1.61 -0.35
N ARG A 29 -7.34 -2.58 -0.70
CA ARG A 29 -6.15 -2.93 0.09
C ARG A 29 -5.14 -1.79 0.16
N LEU A 30 -4.96 -1.06 -0.95
CA LEU A 30 -4.09 0.14 -0.99
C LEU A 30 -4.62 1.25 -0.07
N VAL A 31 -5.92 1.54 -0.11
CA VAL A 31 -6.54 2.55 0.75
C VAL A 31 -6.41 2.15 2.23
N LYS A 32 -6.67 0.89 2.57
CA LYS A 32 -6.52 0.40 3.95
C LYS A 32 -5.07 0.45 4.44
N ALA A 33 -4.11 0.15 3.57
CA ALA A 33 -2.70 0.33 3.89
C ALA A 33 -2.35 1.81 4.16
N LEU A 34 -2.83 2.73 3.32
CA LEU A 34 -2.65 4.18 3.53
C LEU A 34 -3.25 4.64 4.86
N GLU A 35 -4.47 4.23 5.17
CA GLU A 35 -5.11 4.56 6.44
C GLU A 35 -4.26 4.08 7.63
N ALA A 36 -3.75 2.86 7.58
CA ALA A 36 -2.91 2.30 8.63
C ALA A 36 -1.59 3.07 8.80
N LEU A 37 -0.91 3.37 7.69
CA LEU A 37 0.37 4.08 7.71
C LEU A 37 0.24 5.52 8.23
N TYR A 38 -0.79 6.26 7.79
CA TYR A 38 -0.99 7.65 8.18
C TYR A 38 -1.71 7.80 9.53
N SER A 39 -2.29 6.74 10.07
CA SER A 39 -2.81 6.71 11.45
C SER A 39 -1.71 6.46 12.49
N ASP A 40 -0.53 6.04 12.05
CA ASP A 40 0.63 5.87 12.93
C ASP A 40 1.42 7.18 13.06
N ASP A 41 1.62 7.65 14.29
CA ASP A 41 2.27 8.94 14.57
C ASP A 41 3.73 9.00 14.12
N PHE A 42 4.43 7.88 14.14
CA PHE A 42 5.82 7.82 13.70
C PHE A 42 5.91 7.88 12.17
N LEU A 43 5.13 7.05 11.48
CA LEU A 43 5.16 6.97 10.01
C LEU A 43 4.56 8.19 9.34
N SER A 44 3.47 8.76 9.89
CA SER A 44 2.80 9.95 9.31
C SER A 44 3.72 11.16 9.21
N LYS A 45 4.69 11.28 10.10
CA LYS A 45 5.69 12.37 10.10
C LYS A 45 6.89 12.11 9.21
N ARG A 46 7.11 10.88 8.78
CA ARG A 46 8.30 10.44 8.05
C ARG A 46 8.04 10.05 6.60
N LEU A 47 6.82 9.70 6.26
CA LEU A 47 6.45 9.28 4.92
C LEU A 47 5.67 10.38 4.19
N CYS A 48 6.14 10.74 3.01
CA CYS A 48 5.44 11.61 2.08
C CYS A 48 5.05 10.80 0.84
N MET A 49 3.76 10.67 0.60
CA MET A 49 3.27 9.96 -0.58
C MET A 49 3.60 10.71 -1.87
N LYS A 50 4.00 9.98 -2.88
CA LYS A 50 4.34 10.47 -4.22
C LYS A 50 3.82 9.54 -5.31
N GLY A 51 4.08 9.88 -6.57
CA GLY A 51 3.78 9.04 -7.73
C GLY A 51 2.32 9.07 -8.15
N GLY A 52 1.96 8.11 -9.01
CA GLY A 52 0.62 8.02 -9.62
C GLY A 52 -0.51 7.83 -8.61
N THR A 53 -0.27 7.09 -7.53
CA THR A 53 -1.26 6.90 -6.46
C THR A 53 -1.55 8.19 -5.71
N ALA A 54 -0.55 9.02 -5.43
CA ALA A 54 -0.73 10.31 -4.80
C ALA A 54 -1.59 11.23 -5.69
N ILE A 55 -1.29 11.28 -6.98
CA ILE A 55 -2.05 12.07 -7.94
C ILE A 55 -3.49 11.57 -8.02
N ASN A 56 -3.67 10.27 -8.14
CA ASN A 56 -4.98 9.63 -8.23
C ASN A 56 -5.84 9.88 -6.99
N LYS A 57 -5.32 9.57 -5.82
CA LYS A 57 -6.09 9.61 -4.57
C LYS A 57 -6.31 11.03 -4.03
N LEU A 58 -5.42 11.97 -4.32
CA LEU A 58 -5.47 13.32 -3.76
C LEU A 58 -6.01 14.37 -4.74
N TYR A 59 -5.80 14.20 -6.04
CA TYR A 59 -6.06 15.27 -7.02
C TYR A 59 -7.02 14.91 -8.15
N LEU A 60 -7.14 13.63 -8.53
CA LEU A 60 -7.87 13.21 -9.74
C LEU A 60 -8.84 12.05 -9.47
N ALA A 61 -9.63 12.14 -8.40
CA ALA A 61 -10.48 11.05 -7.92
C ALA A 61 -11.42 10.40 -8.97
N GLU A 62 -11.80 11.12 -10.03
CA GLU A 62 -12.81 10.65 -10.99
C GLU A 62 -12.27 10.23 -12.36
N THR A 63 -11.05 10.60 -12.74
CA THR A 63 -10.58 10.46 -14.14
C THR A 63 -9.27 9.74 -14.32
N SER A 64 -8.70 9.21 -13.24
CA SER A 64 -7.32 8.81 -13.27
C SER A 64 -7.09 7.32 -13.50
N ARG A 65 -5.97 7.07 -14.12
CA ARG A 65 -5.35 5.77 -14.25
C ARG A 65 -5.26 5.07 -12.89
N LEU A 66 -5.74 3.83 -12.80
CA LEU A 66 -5.61 3.01 -11.61
C LEU A 66 -4.13 2.84 -11.24
N SER A 67 -3.78 3.23 -10.04
CA SER A 67 -2.45 3.00 -9.50
C SER A 67 -2.39 1.65 -8.82
N VAL A 68 -1.29 0.95 -8.99
CA VAL A 68 -1.08 -0.40 -8.46
C VAL A 68 -0.10 -0.45 -7.29
N ASP A 69 0.60 0.66 -7.04
CA ASP A 69 1.65 0.77 -6.03
C ASP A 69 1.45 2.00 -5.14
N LEU A 70 1.94 1.91 -3.90
CA LEU A 70 2.11 3.06 -3.03
C LEU A 70 3.57 3.48 -3.02
N ASP A 71 3.83 4.72 -3.39
CA ASP A 71 5.17 5.30 -3.43
C ASP A 71 5.31 6.40 -2.39
N PHE A 72 6.38 6.33 -1.61
CA PHE A 72 6.71 7.28 -0.55
C PHE A 72 8.15 7.77 -0.65
N ASN A 73 8.37 8.99 -0.17
CA ASN A 73 9.68 9.47 0.23
C ASN A 73 9.80 9.42 1.74
N HIS A 74 10.93 8.92 2.24
CA HIS A 74 11.29 9.02 3.66
C HIS A 74 11.86 10.42 3.92
N LEU A 75 11.16 11.20 4.71
CA LEU A 75 11.51 12.58 5.05
C LEU A 75 12.53 12.62 6.17
N GLY A 76 13.53 13.48 6.03
CA GLY A 76 14.53 13.72 7.05
C GLY A 76 15.90 14.07 6.47
N SER A 77 16.86 14.36 7.33
CA SER A 77 18.26 14.44 6.94
C SER A 77 18.79 13.07 6.54
N LYS A 78 19.92 13.03 5.85
CA LYS A 78 20.58 11.77 5.48
C LYS A 78 20.83 10.88 6.70
N GLU A 79 21.28 11.48 7.79
CA GLU A 79 21.59 10.76 9.03
C GLU A 79 20.33 10.15 9.67
N GLU A 80 19.26 10.94 9.80
CA GLU A 80 17.96 10.49 10.33
C GLU A 80 17.39 9.34 9.51
N VAL A 81 17.34 9.49 8.18
CA VAL A 81 16.81 8.48 7.26
C VAL A 81 17.60 7.17 7.35
N LEU A 82 18.93 7.25 7.38
CA LEU A 82 19.77 6.05 7.51
C LEU A 82 19.61 5.35 8.85
N LYS A 83 19.39 6.10 9.92
CA LYS A 83 19.14 5.57 11.26
C LYS A 83 17.77 4.90 11.37
N GLU A 84 16.75 5.50 10.78
CA GLU A 84 15.34 5.09 10.95
C GLU A 84 14.84 4.09 9.90
N LYS A 85 15.54 3.93 8.78
CA LYS A 85 15.07 3.10 7.64
C LYS A 85 14.64 1.68 8.00
N ARG A 86 15.31 1.07 8.97
CA ARG A 86 14.96 -0.26 9.47
C ARG A 86 13.65 -0.22 10.26
N ASP A 87 13.52 0.72 11.17
CA ASP A 87 12.34 0.85 12.02
C ASP A 87 11.10 1.19 11.19
N VAL A 88 11.24 2.09 10.21
CA VAL A 88 10.19 2.41 9.24
C VAL A 88 9.73 1.15 8.49
N ARG A 89 10.66 0.37 7.97
CA ARG A 89 10.35 -0.88 7.26
C ARG A 89 9.64 -1.89 8.16
N GLU A 90 10.19 -2.15 9.34
CA GLU A 90 9.64 -3.13 10.28
C GLU A 90 8.22 -2.74 10.73
N LEU A 91 7.99 -1.47 10.98
CA LEU A 91 6.68 -0.97 11.36
C LEU A 91 5.66 -1.08 10.22
N ILE A 92 6.06 -0.78 8.98
CA ILE A 92 5.19 -0.98 7.80
C ILE A 92 4.80 -2.46 7.70
N VAL A 93 5.75 -3.38 7.81
CA VAL A 93 5.49 -4.82 7.76
C VAL A 93 4.53 -5.25 8.87
N GLU A 94 4.73 -4.75 10.08
CA GLU A 94 3.86 -5.03 11.23
C GLU A 94 2.43 -4.55 10.99
N LEU A 95 2.26 -3.33 10.51
CA LEU A 95 0.94 -2.75 10.23
C LEU A 95 0.20 -3.50 9.11
N LEU A 96 0.91 -3.91 8.05
CA LEU A 96 0.32 -4.74 6.99
C LEU A 96 -0.16 -6.09 7.53
N LYS A 97 0.63 -6.75 8.35
CA LYS A 97 0.26 -8.03 8.98
C LYS A 97 -0.89 -7.90 9.97
N LYS A 98 -1.01 -6.78 10.66
CA LYS A 98 -2.17 -6.47 11.52
C LYS A 98 -3.43 -6.25 10.71
N GLN A 99 -3.30 -5.64 9.53
CA GLN A 99 -4.43 -5.41 8.63
C GLN A 99 -4.99 -6.72 8.06
N ASP A 100 -4.11 -7.61 7.61
CA ASP A 100 -4.46 -8.93 7.09
C ASP A 100 -3.34 -9.92 7.43
N ASN A 101 -3.60 -10.82 8.39
CA ASN A 101 -2.61 -11.80 8.84
C ASN A 101 -2.28 -12.86 7.79
N SER A 102 -3.05 -12.95 6.71
CA SER A 102 -2.77 -13.83 5.58
C SER A 102 -1.71 -13.26 4.62
N TYR A 103 -1.33 -11.99 4.78
CA TYR A 103 -0.27 -11.40 3.98
C TYR A 103 1.06 -12.12 4.19
N ASP A 104 1.63 -12.58 3.08
CA ASP A 104 3.02 -13.06 3.03
C ASP A 104 3.90 -11.89 2.57
N VAL A 105 4.61 -11.30 3.52
CA VAL A 105 5.32 -10.03 3.32
C VAL A 105 6.80 -10.27 3.10
N HIS A 106 7.30 -9.79 1.97
CA HIS A 106 8.70 -9.78 1.59
C HIS A 106 9.19 -8.36 1.35
N TYR A 107 10.48 -8.12 1.47
CA TYR A 107 11.08 -6.84 1.10
C TYR A 107 12.36 -7.02 0.28
N GLU A 108 12.60 -6.07 -0.60
CA GLU A 108 13.79 -5.95 -1.45
C GLU A 108 14.43 -4.57 -1.22
N ARG A 109 15.73 -4.47 -1.41
CA ARG A 109 16.47 -3.21 -1.24
C ARG A 109 17.26 -2.86 -2.51
N PRO A 110 16.59 -2.56 -3.64
CA PRO A 110 17.30 -1.95 -4.76
C PRO A 110 17.81 -0.56 -4.37
N TYR A 111 18.79 -0.05 -5.05
CA TYR A 111 19.50 1.20 -4.77
C TYR A 111 18.60 2.33 -4.24
N GLY A 112 18.81 2.77 -2.98
CA GLY A 112 18.09 3.89 -2.36
C GLY A 112 16.59 3.72 -2.20
N LEU A 113 16.08 2.50 -2.40
CA LEU A 113 14.68 2.16 -2.35
C LEU A 113 14.48 0.93 -1.43
N THR A 114 13.49 0.99 -0.57
CA THR A 114 12.94 -0.20 0.09
C THR A 114 11.61 -0.53 -0.55
N ARG A 115 11.52 -1.71 -1.14
CA ARG A 115 10.28 -2.23 -1.72
C ARG A 115 9.72 -3.32 -0.85
N ILE A 116 8.48 -3.12 -0.39
CA ILE A 116 7.74 -4.07 0.44
C ILE A 116 6.61 -4.65 -0.42
N LYS A 117 6.56 -5.96 -0.52
CA LYS A 117 5.53 -6.70 -1.25
C LYS A 117 4.76 -7.58 -0.29
N ALA A 118 3.46 -7.37 -0.18
CA ALA A 118 2.55 -8.24 0.54
C ALA A 118 1.77 -9.09 -0.45
N ARG A 119 2.06 -10.37 -0.50
CA ARG A 119 1.32 -11.33 -1.33
C ARG A 119 0.02 -11.70 -0.65
N TYR A 120 -1.07 -11.70 -1.40
CA TYR A 120 -2.40 -12.10 -0.93
C TYR A 120 -3.12 -12.98 -1.96
N LYS A 121 -4.06 -13.77 -1.47
CA LYS A 121 -5.00 -14.49 -2.33
C LYS A 121 -6.23 -13.62 -2.57
N THR A 122 -6.62 -13.47 -3.82
CA THR A 122 -7.77 -12.65 -4.20
C THR A 122 -9.06 -13.26 -3.69
N VAL A 123 -9.96 -12.42 -3.18
CA VAL A 123 -11.33 -12.77 -2.81
C VAL A 123 -12.34 -12.18 -3.79
N GLY A 124 -11.96 -11.13 -4.53
CA GLY A 124 -12.72 -10.57 -5.65
C GLY A 124 -12.41 -11.29 -6.96
N GLY A 125 -13.38 -11.43 -7.83
CA GLY A 125 -13.19 -11.99 -9.16
C GLY A 125 -14.07 -13.19 -9.49
N PRO A 126 -14.07 -13.65 -10.75
CA PRO A 126 -14.88 -14.76 -11.18
C PRO A 126 -14.44 -16.07 -10.55
N PHE A 127 -15.41 -16.89 -10.24
CA PHE A 127 -15.34 -18.17 -9.53
C PHE A 127 -14.07 -19.01 -9.75
N LYS A 128 -13.49 -19.51 -8.66
CA LYS A 128 -12.63 -20.71 -8.54
C LYS A 128 -11.13 -20.61 -8.78
N THR A 129 -10.52 -19.49 -9.13
CA THR A 129 -9.07 -19.39 -9.11
C THR A 129 -8.62 -18.22 -8.22
N SER A 130 -8.36 -18.51 -6.96
CA SER A 130 -7.66 -17.55 -6.10
C SER A 130 -6.24 -17.33 -6.66
N LYS A 131 -6.07 -16.31 -7.48
CA LYS A 131 -4.75 -15.90 -7.96
C LYS A 131 -4.02 -15.16 -6.86
N SER A 132 -2.75 -15.44 -6.69
CA SER A 132 -1.89 -14.64 -5.84
C SER A 132 -1.59 -13.30 -6.51
N ARG A 133 -1.73 -12.22 -5.76
CA ARG A 133 -1.38 -10.85 -6.17
C ARG A 133 -0.54 -10.17 -5.10
N PHE A 134 0.05 -9.05 -5.47
CA PHE A 134 0.93 -8.28 -4.58
C PHE A 134 0.38 -6.88 -4.35
N LEU A 135 0.34 -6.49 -3.09
CA LEU A 135 0.30 -5.11 -2.66
C LEU A 135 1.76 -4.64 -2.56
N THR A 136 2.13 -3.61 -3.31
CA THR A 136 3.52 -3.12 -3.37
C THR A 136 3.62 -1.72 -2.77
N LEU A 137 4.53 -1.54 -1.83
CA LEU A 137 4.90 -0.25 -1.25
C LEU A 137 6.38 0.02 -1.54
N ASN A 138 6.68 1.18 -2.06
CA ASN A 138 8.03 1.65 -2.33
C ASN A 138 8.35 2.84 -1.43
N VAL A 139 9.43 2.75 -0.66
CA VAL A 139 9.92 3.85 0.18
C VAL A 139 11.29 4.29 -0.34
N SER A 140 11.35 5.45 -0.97
CA SER A 140 12.58 6.03 -1.46
C SER A 140 13.30 6.79 -0.35
N LEU A 141 14.60 6.53 -0.23
CA LEU A 141 15.48 7.25 0.68
C LEU A 141 15.99 8.51 -0.04
N LEU A 142 15.16 9.55 -0.08
CA LEU A 142 15.56 10.85 -0.61
C LEU A 142 16.09 11.71 0.52
N PHE A 143 17.36 12.06 0.42
CA PHE A 143 17.99 13.02 1.33
C PHE A 143 17.73 14.43 0.85
N ARG A 144 17.27 15.32 1.74
CA ARG A 144 17.37 16.75 1.48
C ARG A 144 18.87 17.12 1.39
N ARG A 145 19.24 17.69 0.26
CA ARG A 145 20.54 18.34 0.12
C ARG A 145 20.57 19.64 0.90
#